data_0766eddb9781e847c605f5dff71c6dc5
#
_entry.id   0766eddb9781e847c605f5dff71c6dc5
#
_cell.length_a   1.000
_cell.length_b   1.000
_cell.length_c   1.000
_cell.angle_alpha   90.00
_cell.angle_beta   90.00
_cell.angle_gamma   90.00
#
_symmetry.space_group_name_H-M   'P 1'
#
loop_
_entity.id
_entity.type
_entity.pdbx_description
1 polymer ?
#
loop_
_entity_poly.entity_id
_entity_poly.type
_entity_poly.pdbx_seq_one_letter_code
_entity_poly.pdbx_strand_id
1 'polypeptide(L)'
;ANPGLLARDMRKAKLAREALREIPIKDLVEMMKKAGDLYLNATLPLGDGEQSPNDFARQQSASTGLPEHMCKFNMEKNHFVLNNMDQILDALTRGLDIDILHRGFGVEERGVPVSYQAQSPVLGMVLPSNSPGVHTLWMPVIPMQIGLVLKPGPQEPWTPYRMFAAFTEAGVPRQCMGIYPGGGDMGAETVARCGRVLIFGSTQTVKQYSGNEQVQVHGPGYSKILLGDDVVDQWEDHLDLMADSIYKNSGRGCINCSGVWASRHTDEIAE
;
A
#
# COMPACT_ATOMS: atom_id res chain seq x y z
N ALA A 1 4.24 14.30 -14.37
CA ALA A 1 3.12 14.01 -15.27
C ALA A 1 2.16 15.21 -15.33
N ASN A 2 1.23 15.19 -16.25
CA ASN A 2 0.16 16.17 -16.32
C ASN A 2 -1.21 15.48 -16.48
N PRO A 3 -2.34 16.15 -16.16
CA PRO A 3 -3.68 15.59 -16.24
C PRO A 3 -4.03 15.00 -17.61
N GLY A 4 -3.55 15.60 -18.70
CA GLY A 4 -3.80 15.12 -20.07
C GLY A 4 -3.20 13.75 -20.37
N LEU A 5 -2.04 13.43 -19.79
CA LEU A 5 -1.43 12.09 -19.89
C LEU A 5 -2.30 11.04 -19.20
N LEU A 6 -2.71 11.30 -17.95
CA LEU A 6 -3.59 10.39 -17.24
C LEU A 6 -4.92 10.21 -17.99
N ALA A 7 -5.55 11.30 -18.43
CA ALA A 7 -6.79 11.25 -19.21
C ALA A 7 -6.66 10.42 -20.50
N ARG A 8 -5.52 10.53 -21.19
CA ARG A 8 -5.23 9.71 -22.37
C ARG A 8 -5.12 8.23 -22.03
N ASP A 9 -4.37 7.91 -20.98
CA ASP A 9 -4.07 6.52 -20.63
C ASP A 9 -5.31 5.83 -20.03
N MET A 10 -6.14 6.56 -19.29
CA MET A 10 -7.40 6.05 -18.74
C MET A 10 -8.43 5.63 -19.81
N ARG A 11 -8.31 6.10 -21.07
CA ARG A 11 -9.12 5.58 -22.17
C ARG A 11 -8.88 4.10 -22.44
N LYS A 12 -7.73 3.59 -22.02
CA LYS A 12 -7.33 2.18 -22.17
C LYS A 12 -7.42 1.39 -20.84
N ALA A 13 -8.03 1.95 -19.81
CA ALA A 13 -8.07 1.34 -18.47
C ALA A 13 -8.71 -0.06 -18.47
N LYS A 14 -9.72 -0.30 -19.32
CA LYS A 14 -10.35 -1.61 -19.47
C LYS A 14 -9.36 -2.68 -19.95
N LEU A 15 -8.43 -2.31 -20.86
CA LEU A 15 -7.42 -3.22 -21.39
C LEU A 15 -6.43 -3.68 -20.31
N ALA A 16 -6.22 -2.88 -19.26
CA ALA A 16 -5.38 -3.27 -18.13
C ALA A 16 -5.98 -4.48 -17.40
N ARG A 17 -7.28 -4.42 -17.08
CA ARG A 17 -7.97 -5.53 -16.43
C ARG A 17 -8.09 -6.75 -17.33
N GLU A 18 -8.39 -6.56 -18.61
CA GLU A 18 -8.47 -7.65 -19.59
C GLU A 18 -7.13 -8.39 -19.67
N ALA A 19 -6.00 -7.68 -19.76
CA ALA A 19 -4.67 -8.29 -19.80
C ALA A 19 -4.34 -9.08 -18.51
N LEU A 20 -4.76 -8.61 -17.34
CA LEU A 20 -4.58 -9.36 -16.09
C LEU A 20 -5.47 -10.61 -16.04
N ARG A 21 -6.66 -10.56 -16.62
CA ARG A 21 -7.57 -11.69 -16.66
C ARG A 21 -7.13 -12.84 -17.58
N GLU A 22 -6.22 -12.58 -18.51
CA GLU A 22 -5.59 -13.64 -19.31
C GLU A 22 -4.60 -14.49 -18.48
N ILE A 23 -4.23 -14.02 -17.28
CA ILE A 23 -3.27 -14.71 -16.41
C ILE A 23 -4.04 -15.32 -15.23
N PRO A 24 -3.87 -16.62 -14.96
CA PRO A 24 -4.44 -17.27 -13.79
C PRO A 24 -4.02 -16.57 -12.49
N ILE A 25 -4.92 -16.50 -11.52
CA ILE A 25 -4.62 -15.79 -10.24
C ILE A 25 -3.42 -16.40 -9.53
N LYS A 26 -3.29 -17.73 -9.56
CA LYS A 26 -2.14 -18.44 -8.95
C LYS A 26 -0.81 -18.00 -9.58
N ASP A 27 -0.78 -17.80 -10.89
CA ASP A 27 0.41 -17.32 -11.60
C ASP A 27 0.70 -15.87 -11.24
N LEU A 28 -0.33 -15.03 -11.10
CA LEU A 28 -0.17 -13.64 -10.60
C LEU A 28 0.38 -13.63 -9.17
N VAL A 29 -0.05 -14.55 -8.30
CA VAL A 29 0.49 -14.69 -6.94
C VAL A 29 1.98 -15.06 -6.98
N GLU A 30 2.37 -16.00 -7.83
CA GLU A 30 3.80 -16.35 -7.99
C GLU A 30 4.62 -15.18 -8.57
N MET A 31 4.04 -14.39 -9.48
CA MET A 31 4.67 -13.15 -9.95
C MET A 31 4.86 -12.15 -8.81
N MET A 32 3.90 -12.03 -7.86
CA MET A 32 4.05 -11.15 -6.70
C MET A 32 5.18 -11.60 -5.77
N LYS A 33 5.31 -12.91 -5.49
CA LYS A 33 6.41 -13.46 -4.70
C LYS A 33 7.75 -13.18 -5.37
N LYS A 34 7.88 -13.50 -6.66
CA LYS A 34 9.08 -13.18 -7.44
C LYS A 34 9.39 -11.68 -7.43
N ALA A 35 8.39 -10.83 -7.57
CA ALA A 35 8.56 -9.39 -7.51
C ALA A 35 9.01 -8.92 -6.12
N GLY A 36 8.56 -9.58 -5.06
CA GLY A 36 9.03 -9.32 -3.70
C GLY A 36 10.54 -9.55 -3.56
N ASP A 37 11.02 -10.68 -4.05
CA ASP A 37 12.45 -11.01 -4.02
C ASP A 37 13.28 -10.04 -4.88
N LEU A 38 12.80 -9.69 -6.06
CA LEU A 38 13.44 -8.70 -6.93
C LEU A 38 13.46 -7.31 -6.26
N TYR A 39 12.34 -6.89 -5.68
CA TYR A 39 12.23 -5.60 -5.00
C TYR A 39 13.23 -5.47 -3.84
N LEU A 40 13.39 -6.52 -3.03
CA LEU A 40 14.29 -6.48 -1.88
C LEU A 40 15.76 -6.61 -2.28
N ASN A 41 16.09 -7.49 -3.24
CA ASN A 41 17.46 -7.95 -3.44
C ASN A 41 18.10 -7.54 -4.76
N ALA A 42 17.32 -7.26 -5.81
CA ALA A 42 17.88 -7.04 -7.13
C ALA A 42 18.29 -5.57 -7.37
N THR A 43 19.29 -5.40 -8.25
CA THR A 43 19.51 -4.13 -8.93
C THR A 43 18.47 -4.02 -10.05
N LEU A 44 17.68 -2.96 -10.03
CA LEU A 44 16.54 -2.75 -10.92
C LEU A 44 16.70 -1.50 -11.76
N PRO A 45 16.08 -1.42 -12.95
CA PRO A 45 16.13 -0.24 -13.80
C PRO A 45 15.56 1.01 -13.09
N LEU A 46 16.26 2.15 -13.24
CA LEU A 46 15.83 3.46 -12.78
C LEU A 46 16.15 4.51 -13.86
N GLY A 47 15.16 4.87 -14.68
CA GLY A 47 15.38 5.74 -15.84
C GLY A 47 16.37 5.10 -16.82
N ASP A 48 17.45 5.84 -17.16
CA ASP A 48 18.53 5.36 -18.02
C ASP A 48 19.64 4.62 -17.24
N GLY A 49 19.48 4.46 -15.93
CA GLY A 49 20.43 3.80 -15.04
C GLY A 49 19.82 2.65 -14.26
N GLU A 50 20.48 2.28 -13.18
CA GLU A 50 20.11 1.19 -12.30
C GLU A 50 20.06 1.63 -10.84
N GLN A 51 19.33 0.91 -10.01
CA GLN A 51 19.17 1.16 -8.59
C GLN A 51 19.36 -0.15 -7.80
N SER A 52 20.43 -0.23 -7.03
CA SER A 52 20.60 -1.30 -6.04
C SER A 52 19.67 -1.07 -4.83
N PRO A 53 19.46 -2.08 -3.96
CA PRO A 53 18.72 -1.89 -2.71
C PRO A 53 19.32 -0.81 -1.79
N ASN A 54 20.65 -0.69 -1.76
CA ASN A 54 21.31 0.35 -0.97
C ASN A 54 21.13 1.74 -1.59
N ASP A 55 21.15 1.86 -2.92
CA ASP A 55 20.88 3.13 -3.60
C ASP A 55 19.44 3.58 -3.33
N PHE A 56 18.49 2.64 -3.39
CA PHE A 56 17.10 2.92 -3.03
C PHE A 56 16.98 3.45 -1.60
N ALA A 57 17.56 2.76 -0.61
CA ALA A 57 17.48 3.19 0.79
C ALA A 57 18.08 4.60 0.99
N ARG A 58 19.23 4.90 0.37
CA ARG A 58 19.86 6.24 0.41
C ARG A 58 18.98 7.31 -0.24
N GLN A 59 18.43 7.03 -1.43
CA GLN A 59 17.58 7.97 -2.16
C GLN A 59 16.30 8.27 -1.41
N GLN A 60 15.64 7.23 -0.88
CA GLN A 60 14.45 7.38 -0.07
C GLN A 60 14.75 8.15 1.22
N SER A 61 15.83 7.83 1.91
CA SER A 61 16.28 8.55 3.10
C SER A 61 16.53 10.04 2.81
N ALA A 62 17.26 10.34 1.73
CA ALA A 62 17.61 11.71 1.34
C ALA A 62 16.38 12.58 1.04
N SER A 63 15.34 12.02 0.41
CA SER A 63 14.15 12.79 0.01
C SER A 63 13.07 12.84 1.08
N THR A 64 12.97 11.81 1.93
CA THR A 64 11.93 11.71 2.95
C THR A 64 12.39 12.12 4.35
N GLY A 65 13.71 12.11 4.60
CA GLY A 65 14.29 12.28 5.93
C GLY A 65 14.09 11.07 6.86
N LEU A 66 13.68 9.90 6.34
CA LEU A 66 13.69 8.65 7.10
C LEU A 66 15.13 8.14 7.23
N PRO A 67 15.59 7.66 8.40
CA PRO A 67 16.85 6.96 8.52
C PRO A 67 16.94 5.75 7.57
N GLU A 68 18.11 5.49 6.99
CA GLU A 68 18.30 4.41 6.02
C GLU A 68 17.88 3.02 6.57
N HIS A 69 18.13 2.75 7.87
CA HIS A 69 17.71 1.50 8.48
C HIS A 69 16.17 1.35 8.50
N MET A 70 15.43 2.45 8.69
CA MET A 70 13.97 2.44 8.60
C MET A 70 13.47 2.29 7.15
N CYS A 71 14.21 2.83 6.18
CA CYS A 71 13.93 2.57 4.77
C CYS A 71 14.09 1.07 4.43
N LYS A 72 15.17 0.44 4.89
CA LYS A 72 15.43 -1.00 4.73
C LYS A 72 14.36 -1.85 5.43
N PHE A 73 14.00 -1.51 6.66
CA PHE A 73 12.90 -2.19 7.38
C PHE A 73 11.57 -2.13 6.60
N ASN A 74 11.24 -0.99 5.98
CA ASN A 74 10.05 -0.89 5.14
C ASN A 74 10.18 -1.71 3.85
N MET A 75 11.39 -1.88 3.29
CA MET A 75 11.60 -2.81 2.17
C MET A 75 11.28 -4.25 2.57
N GLU A 76 11.79 -4.69 3.72
CA GLU A 76 11.52 -6.03 4.27
C GLU A 76 10.02 -6.24 4.52
N LYS A 77 9.33 -5.23 5.06
CA LYS A 77 7.89 -5.27 5.25
C LYS A 77 7.12 -5.42 3.94
N ASN A 78 7.49 -4.68 2.91
CA ASN A 78 6.87 -4.77 1.59
C ASN A 78 7.15 -6.15 0.95
N HIS A 79 8.37 -6.65 1.07
CA HIS A 79 8.75 -8.00 0.65
C HIS A 79 7.92 -9.08 1.35
N PHE A 80 7.79 -8.98 2.68
CA PHE A 80 6.97 -9.91 3.46
C PHE A 80 5.53 -9.99 2.92
N VAL A 81 4.92 -8.86 2.64
CA VAL A 81 3.55 -8.83 2.11
C VAL A 81 3.46 -9.48 0.72
N LEU A 82 4.41 -9.21 -0.16
CA LEU A 82 4.44 -9.81 -1.49
C LEU A 82 4.64 -11.33 -1.44
N ASN A 83 5.47 -11.82 -0.51
CA ASN A 83 5.76 -13.26 -0.37
C ASN A 83 4.64 -14.04 0.35
N ASN A 84 3.74 -13.33 1.04
CA ASN A 84 2.57 -13.94 1.68
C ASN A 84 1.25 -13.58 0.97
N MET A 85 1.31 -13.30 -0.34
CA MET A 85 0.17 -12.84 -1.10
C MET A 85 -0.97 -13.87 -1.18
N ASP A 86 -0.66 -15.15 -1.20
CA ASP A 86 -1.62 -16.24 -1.12
C ASP A 86 -2.45 -16.20 0.17
N GLN A 87 -1.80 -16.02 1.32
CA GLN A 87 -2.49 -15.91 2.61
C GLN A 87 -3.35 -14.64 2.69
N ILE A 88 -2.87 -13.54 2.10
CA ILE A 88 -3.62 -12.29 2.06
C ILE A 88 -4.87 -12.45 1.22
N LEU A 89 -4.77 -13.08 0.05
CA LEU A 89 -5.94 -13.30 -0.80
C LEU A 89 -6.91 -14.30 -0.18
N ASP A 90 -6.41 -15.35 0.47
CA ASP A 90 -7.24 -16.29 1.21
C ASP A 90 -8.05 -15.57 2.30
N ALA A 91 -7.41 -14.70 3.07
CA ALA A 91 -8.09 -13.88 4.08
C ALA A 91 -9.12 -12.93 3.45
N LEU A 92 -8.81 -12.30 2.32
CA LEU A 92 -9.73 -11.39 1.62
C LEU A 92 -10.92 -12.13 1.01
N THR A 93 -10.72 -13.36 0.55
CA THR A 93 -11.81 -14.23 0.05
C THR A 93 -12.50 -15.03 1.15
N ARG A 94 -12.08 -14.86 2.41
CA ARG A 94 -12.66 -15.53 3.59
C ARG A 94 -12.53 -17.07 3.51
N GLY A 95 -11.41 -17.56 2.97
CA GLY A 95 -11.14 -18.98 2.78
C GLY A 95 -11.88 -19.62 1.61
N LEU A 96 -12.54 -18.84 0.76
CA LEU A 96 -13.14 -19.36 -0.46
C LEU A 96 -12.06 -19.58 -1.54
N ASP A 97 -12.33 -20.49 -2.48
CA ASP A 97 -11.44 -20.71 -3.61
C ASP A 97 -11.08 -19.39 -4.29
N ILE A 98 -9.79 -19.07 -4.34
CA ILE A 98 -9.24 -17.82 -4.89
C ILE A 98 -9.70 -17.55 -6.32
N ASP A 99 -10.01 -18.61 -7.10
CA ASP A 99 -10.52 -18.47 -8.46
C ASP A 99 -11.91 -17.80 -8.54
N ILE A 100 -12.59 -17.60 -7.41
CA ILE A 100 -13.82 -16.78 -7.36
C ILE A 100 -13.57 -15.34 -7.82
N LEU A 101 -12.37 -14.82 -7.61
CA LEU A 101 -11.98 -13.47 -8.05
C LEU A 101 -11.89 -13.39 -9.59
N HIS A 102 -11.52 -14.49 -10.25
CA HIS A 102 -11.48 -14.59 -11.70
C HIS A 102 -12.85 -14.87 -12.31
N ARG A 103 -13.54 -15.85 -11.79
CA ARG A 103 -14.87 -16.26 -12.29
C ARG A 103 -15.93 -15.22 -11.99
N GLY A 104 -15.83 -14.52 -10.88
CA GLY A 104 -16.76 -13.48 -10.42
C GLY A 104 -18.09 -14.02 -9.87
N PHE A 105 -18.39 -15.30 -10.06
CA PHE A 105 -19.57 -15.92 -9.48
C PHE A 105 -19.16 -17.07 -8.56
N GLY A 106 -20.09 -17.38 -7.68
CA GLY A 106 -19.69 -17.93 -6.55
C GLY A 106 -19.89 -19.33 -6.18
N VAL A 107 -19.42 -19.54 -5.04
CA VAL A 107 -19.65 -20.66 -4.17
C VAL A 107 -20.69 -20.26 -3.13
N GLU A 108 -21.38 -21.25 -2.63
CA GLU A 108 -22.33 -21.08 -1.54
C GLU A 108 -21.57 -20.97 -0.21
N GLU A 109 -21.80 -19.90 0.53
CA GLU A 109 -21.31 -19.74 1.89
C GLU A 109 -22.52 -19.73 2.85
N ARG A 110 -22.64 -20.75 3.70
CA ARG A 110 -23.73 -20.89 4.68
C ARG A 110 -25.13 -20.82 4.04
N GLY A 111 -25.30 -21.43 2.88
CA GLY A 111 -26.56 -21.45 2.14
C GLY A 111 -26.83 -20.16 1.34
N VAL A 112 -25.86 -19.25 1.23
CA VAL A 112 -26.01 -18.02 0.48
C VAL A 112 -25.01 -18.00 -0.68
N PRO A 113 -25.45 -17.84 -1.94
CA PRO A 113 -24.55 -17.69 -3.06
C PRO A 113 -23.81 -16.34 -2.95
N VAL A 114 -22.49 -16.36 -3.12
CA VAL A 114 -21.65 -15.16 -3.08
C VAL A 114 -20.94 -14.95 -4.42
N SER A 115 -20.66 -13.68 -4.75
CA SER A 115 -19.88 -13.33 -5.92
C SER A 115 -18.97 -12.16 -5.61
N TYR A 116 -17.82 -12.11 -6.31
CA TYR A 116 -16.88 -11.00 -6.25
C TYR A 116 -16.93 -10.25 -7.58
N GLN A 117 -17.32 -8.99 -7.51
CA GLN A 117 -17.45 -8.12 -8.68
C GLN A 117 -16.45 -6.96 -8.61
N ALA A 118 -15.71 -6.77 -9.68
CA ALA A 118 -14.82 -5.60 -9.77
C ALA A 118 -15.66 -4.33 -9.91
N GLN A 119 -15.50 -3.40 -8.98
CA GLN A 119 -16.16 -2.08 -9.03
C GLN A 119 -15.53 -1.15 -10.06
N SER A 120 -14.27 -1.38 -10.42
CA SER A 120 -13.53 -0.56 -11.38
C SER A 120 -12.48 -1.43 -12.09
N PRO A 121 -12.14 -1.15 -13.35
CA PRO A 121 -11.05 -1.84 -14.05
C PRO A 121 -9.67 -1.45 -13.51
N VAL A 122 -9.55 -0.31 -12.85
CA VAL A 122 -8.31 0.19 -12.22
C VAL A 122 -8.61 0.80 -10.85
N LEU A 123 -7.70 0.63 -9.92
CA LEU A 123 -7.69 1.35 -8.64
C LEU A 123 -6.77 2.56 -8.74
N GLY A 124 -7.30 3.74 -8.41
CA GLY A 124 -6.50 4.95 -8.23
C GLY A 124 -5.97 5.07 -6.80
N MET A 125 -4.72 5.50 -6.67
CA MET A 125 -4.09 5.75 -5.37
C MET A 125 -3.45 7.13 -5.35
N VAL A 126 -3.84 7.97 -4.39
CA VAL A 126 -3.14 9.21 -4.07
C VAL A 126 -2.33 8.96 -2.80
N LEU A 127 -1.04 8.70 -3.00
CA LEU A 127 -0.15 8.19 -1.97
C LEU A 127 0.50 9.31 -1.16
N PRO A 128 0.78 9.07 0.14
CA PRO A 128 1.49 10.02 0.99
C PRO A 128 3.01 9.87 0.85
N SER A 129 3.76 10.77 1.51
CA SER A 129 5.24 10.69 1.59
C SER A 129 5.76 10.26 2.96
N ASN A 130 4.89 10.05 3.94
CA ASN A 130 5.30 9.90 5.34
C ASN A 130 5.66 8.48 5.75
N SER A 131 5.09 7.46 5.09
CA SER A 131 5.32 6.06 5.50
C SER A 131 5.32 5.13 4.28
N PRO A 132 6.48 4.53 3.93
CA PRO A 132 6.57 3.56 2.84
C PRO A 132 5.75 2.28 3.06
N GLY A 133 5.37 1.99 4.30
CA GLY A 133 4.53 0.84 4.64
C GLY A 133 3.11 0.88 4.06
N VAL A 134 2.62 2.04 3.63
CA VAL A 134 1.28 2.18 3.02
C VAL A 134 1.17 1.46 1.66
N HIS A 135 2.30 1.18 1.02
CA HIS A 135 2.31 0.48 -0.27
C HIS A 135 1.76 -0.95 -0.17
N THR A 136 1.78 -1.56 1.01
CA THR A 136 1.18 -2.88 1.24
C THR A 136 -0.32 -2.94 0.94
N LEU A 137 -1.02 -1.80 0.99
CA LEU A 137 -2.47 -1.74 0.79
C LEU A 137 -2.91 -1.96 -0.67
N TRP A 138 -2.06 -1.67 -1.63
CA TRP A 138 -2.41 -1.81 -3.04
C TRP A 138 -1.76 -3.02 -3.73
N MET A 139 -0.81 -3.70 -3.09
CA MET A 139 -0.15 -4.88 -3.66
C MET A 139 -1.13 -6.01 -4.04
N PRO A 140 -2.17 -6.33 -3.25
CA PRO A 140 -3.11 -7.39 -3.59
C PRO A 140 -3.97 -7.09 -4.83
N VAL A 141 -3.99 -5.84 -5.30
CA VAL A 141 -4.88 -5.41 -6.39
C VAL A 141 -4.51 -6.07 -7.73
N ILE A 142 -3.21 -6.26 -8.00
CA ILE A 142 -2.74 -6.93 -9.22
C ILE A 142 -3.24 -8.38 -9.30
N PRO A 143 -3.00 -9.25 -8.30
CA PRO A 143 -3.53 -10.62 -8.35
C PRO A 143 -5.06 -10.69 -8.23
N MET A 144 -5.73 -9.64 -7.75
CA MET A 144 -7.19 -9.50 -7.87
C MET A 144 -7.64 -9.10 -9.28
N GLN A 145 -6.72 -9.05 -10.24
CA GLN A 145 -6.95 -8.72 -11.65
C GLN A 145 -7.51 -7.31 -11.88
N ILE A 146 -7.01 -6.35 -11.11
CA ILE A 146 -7.34 -4.93 -11.23
C ILE A 146 -6.07 -4.14 -11.55
N GLY A 147 -6.14 -3.23 -12.50
CA GLY A 147 -5.02 -2.34 -12.84
C GLY A 147 -4.77 -1.28 -11.77
N LEU A 148 -3.59 -0.66 -11.80
CA LEU A 148 -3.15 0.35 -10.82
C LEU A 148 -2.82 1.68 -11.49
N VAL A 149 -3.31 2.75 -10.88
CA VAL A 149 -2.95 4.14 -11.19
C VAL A 149 -2.45 4.79 -9.91
N LEU A 150 -1.14 5.02 -9.82
CA LEU A 150 -0.50 5.57 -8.64
C LEU A 150 -0.07 7.03 -8.85
N LYS A 151 -0.54 7.93 -8.02
CA LYS A 151 0.00 9.27 -7.84
C LYS A 151 0.86 9.25 -6.57
N PRO A 152 2.20 9.18 -6.68
CA PRO A 152 3.08 9.11 -5.52
C PRO A 152 3.09 10.41 -4.73
N GLY A 153 3.48 10.31 -3.47
CA GLY A 153 3.85 11.47 -2.65
C GLY A 153 5.09 12.16 -3.24
N PRO A 154 5.21 13.51 -3.14
CA PRO A 154 6.29 14.23 -3.80
C PRO A 154 7.69 13.81 -3.31
N GLN A 155 7.84 13.47 -2.04
CA GLN A 155 9.11 13.07 -1.44
C GLN A 155 9.34 11.55 -1.50
N GLU A 156 8.30 10.75 -1.81
CA GLU A 156 8.36 9.28 -1.81
C GLU A 156 7.85 8.68 -3.14
N PRO A 157 8.48 8.98 -4.28
CA PRO A 157 8.19 8.31 -5.54
C PRO A 157 8.95 6.98 -5.68
N TRP A 158 9.90 6.70 -4.80
CA TRP A 158 10.89 5.62 -4.94
C TRP A 158 10.26 4.24 -4.79
N THR A 159 9.45 4.04 -3.75
CA THR A 159 8.82 2.73 -3.49
C THR A 159 7.90 2.31 -4.64
N PRO A 160 6.93 3.11 -5.09
CA PRO A 160 6.07 2.70 -6.19
C PRO A 160 6.84 2.51 -7.51
N TYR A 161 7.88 3.30 -7.77
CA TYR A 161 8.68 3.14 -8.98
C TYR A 161 9.47 1.82 -8.96
N ARG A 162 10.22 1.57 -7.87
CA ARG A 162 10.99 0.33 -7.72
C ARG A 162 10.08 -0.90 -7.72
N MET A 163 8.89 -0.79 -7.11
CA MET A 163 7.91 -1.87 -7.10
C MET A 163 7.41 -2.18 -8.52
N PHE A 164 7.14 -1.17 -9.33
CA PHE A 164 6.72 -1.38 -10.72
C PHE A 164 7.83 -1.96 -11.59
N ALA A 165 9.08 -1.57 -11.35
CA ALA A 165 10.22 -2.23 -12.00
C ALA A 165 10.27 -3.72 -11.62
N ALA A 166 10.16 -4.05 -10.34
CA ALA A 166 10.14 -5.44 -9.87
C ALA A 166 8.96 -6.24 -10.44
N PHE A 167 7.76 -5.65 -10.51
CA PHE A 167 6.59 -6.29 -11.10
C PHE A 167 6.77 -6.56 -12.59
N THR A 168 7.35 -5.62 -13.32
CA THR A 168 7.64 -5.77 -14.75
C THR A 168 8.64 -6.90 -15.00
N GLU A 169 9.73 -6.94 -14.22
CA GLU A 169 10.75 -8.01 -14.29
C GLU A 169 10.19 -9.39 -13.84
N ALA A 170 9.20 -9.38 -12.97
CA ALA A 170 8.49 -10.60 -12.57
C ALA A 170 7.52 -11.13 -13.63
N GLY A 171 7.17 -10.31 -14.64
CA GLY A 171 6.28 -10.69 -15.75
C GLY A 171 4.90 -10.06 -15.71
N VAL A 172 4.61 -9.15 -14.76
CA VAL A 172 3.33 -8.43 -14.75
C VAL A 172 3.24 -7.50 -15.97
N PRO A 173 2.16 -7.55 -16.75
CA PRO A 173 2.01 -6.73 -17.94
C PRO A 173 2.09 -5.23 -17.62
N ARG A 174 3.03 -4.54 -18.24
CA ARG A 174 3.31 -3.12 -17.96
C ARG A 174 2.09 -2.20 -18.15
N GLN A 175 1.23 -2.52 -19.11
CA GLN A 175 0.00 -1.75 -19.37
C GLN A 175 -1.01 -1.77 -18.22
N CYS A 176 -0.82 -2.64 -17.22
CA CYS A 176 -1.71 -2.75 -16.06
C CYS A 176 -1.37 -1.74 -14.95
N MET A 177 -0.27 -1.02 -15.10
CA MET A 177 0.28 -0.16 -14.05
C MET A 177 0.67 1.20 -14.62
N GLY A 178 0.34 2.28 -13.90
CA GLY A 178 0.73 3.64 -14.26
C GLY A 178 1.16 4.45 -13.04
N ILE A 179 2.27 5.19 -13.16
CA ILE A 179 2.75 6.13 -12.15
C ILE A 179 2.70 7.54 -12.72
N TYR A 180 2.01 8.43 -11.99
CA TYR A 180 1.76 9.81 -12.41
C TYR A 180 2.22 10.79 -11.32
N PRO A 181 3.54 11.09 -11.21
CA PRO A 181 4.04 12.10 -10.30
C PRO A 181 3.47 13.48 -10.67
N GLY A 182 3.06 14.26 -9.67
CA GLY A 182 2.52 15.60 -9.88
C GLY A 182 1.95 16.20 -8.60
N GLY A 183 1.42 17.40 -8.72
CA GLY A 183 0.81 18.16 -7.62
C GLY A 183 -0.60 17.72 -7.24
N GLY A 184 -1.31 18.62 -6.61
CA GLY A 184 -2.71 18.39 -6.22
C GLY A 184 -3.66 18.19 -7.40
N ASP A 185 -3.37 18.82 -8.54
CA ASP A 185 -4.08 18.65 -9.81
C ASP A 185 -4.09 17.21 -10.30
N MET A 186 -2.93 16.52 -10.18
CA MET A 186 -2.84 15.09 -10.51
C MET A 186 -3.63 14.22 -9.54
N GLY A 187 -3.68 14.60 -8.25
CA GLY A 187 -4.52 13.93 -7.25
C GLY A 187 -6.00 14.07 -7.61
N ALA A 188 -6.45 15.27 -7.92
CA ALA A 188 -7.83 15.56 -8.32
C ALA A 188 -8.21 14.80 -9.61
N GLU A 189 -7.33 14.76 -10.61
CA GLU A 189 -7.55 14.04 -11.85
C GLU A 189 -7.61 12.52 -11.62
N THR A 190 -6.78 11.97 -10.72
CA THR A 190 -6.85 10.56 -10.33
C THR A 190 -8.21 10.22 -9.72
N VAL A 191 -8.72 11.07 -8.83
CA VAL A 191 -10.04 10.92 -8.23
C VAL A 191 -11.15 11.00 -9.29
N ALA A 192 -11.03 11.93 -10.22
CA ALA A 192 -12.04 12.14 -11.24
C ALA A 192 -12.12 11.02 -12.29
N ARG A 193 -11.00 10.31 -12.53
CA ARG A 193 -10.89 9.32 -13.62
C ARG A 193 -10.99 7.87 -13.19
N CYS A 194 -10.61 7.54 -11.96
CA CYS A 194 -10.67 6.18 -11.46
C CYS A 194 -12.02 5.93 -10.78
N GLY A 195 -12.70 4.86 -11.14
CA GLY A 195 -14.00 4.52 -10.54
C GLY A 195 -13.94 4.13 -9.06
N ARG A 196 -12.74 3.82 -8.56
CA ARG A 196 -12.44 3.57 -7.14
C ARG A 196 -11.07 4.16 -6.82
N VAL A 197 -10.97 4.88 -5.71
CA VAL A 197 -9.73 5.57 -5.29
C VAL A 197 -9.49 5.41 -3.80
N LEU A 198 -8.22 5.19 -3.42
CA LEU A 198 -7.75 5.40 -2.06
C LEU A 198 -6.93 6.70 -2.01
N ILE A 199 -7.23 7.56 -1.05
CA ILE A 199 -6.52 8.84 -0.87
C ILE A 199 -6.00 8.96 0.57
N PHE A 200 -4.75 9.36 0.70
CA PHE A 200 -4.13 9.71 1.98
C PHE A 200 -4.03 11.22 2.10
N GLY A 201 -4.41 11.76 3.24
CA GLY A 201 -4.37 13.21 3.40
C GLY A 201 -4.64 13.71 4.81
N SER A 202 -4.62 15.03 4.94
CA SER A 202 -4.94 15.72 6.19
C SER A 202 -6.44 15.62 6.54
N THR A 203 -6.79 16.09 7.74
CA THR A 203 -8.21 16.25 8.14
C THR A 203 -9.03 17.06 7.12
N GLN A 204 -8.41 18.03 6.44
CA GLN A 204 -9.09 18.80 5.39
C GLN A 204 -9.39 17.91 4.17
N THR A 205 -8.47 17.07 3.76
CA THR A 205 -8.68 16.09 2.68
C THR A 205 -9.81 15.11 3.03
N VAL A 206 -9.82 14.63 4.28
CA VAL A 206 -10.90 13.76 4.78
C VAL A 206 -12.25 14.46 4.63
N LYS A 207 -12.36 15.70 5.09
CA LYS A 207 -13.61 16.48 4.98
C LYS A 207 -14.04 16.70 3.53
N GLN A 208 -13.08 16.96 2.63
CA GLN A 208 -13.37 17.23 1.21
C GLN A 208 -14.00 16.02 0.50
N TYR A 209 -13.57 14.81 0.84
CA TYR A 209 -14.05 13.59 0.19
C TYR A 209 -15.02 12.76 1.05
N SER A 210 -15.39 13.26 2.23
CA SER A 210 -16.37 12.62 3.09
C SER A 210 -17.72 12.47 2.37
N GLY A 211 -18.27 11.25 2.41
CA GLY A 211 -19.53 10.93 1.72
C GLY A 211 -19.39 10.59 0.23
N ASN A 212 -18.19 10.64 -0.34
CA ASN A 212 -17.94 10.13 -1.69
C ASN A 212 -17.66 8.62 -1.64
N GLU A 213 -18.63 7.80 -2.02
CA GLU A 213 -18.52 6.34 -2.00
C GLU A 213 -17.42 5.76 -2.91
N GLN A 214 -16.98 6.51 -3.93
CA GLN A 214 -15.89 6.12 -4.82
C GLN A 214 -14.52 6.29 -4.16
N VAL A 215 -14.42 7.09 -3.08
CA VAL A 215 -13.17 7.48 -2.46
C VAL A 215 -13.07 6.92 -1.04
N GLN A 216 -12.12 6.03 -0.82
CA GLN A 216 -11.73 5.63 0.52
C GLN A 216 -10.65 6.57 1.04
N VAL A 217 -10.96 7.28 2.12
CA VAL A 217 -10.07 8.30 2.68
C VAL A 217 -9.32 7.77 3.89
N HIS A 218 -8.00 7.96 3.89
CA HIS A 218 -7.10 7.65 5.00
C HIS A 218 -6.54 8.96 5.56
N GLY A 219 -7.03 9.36 6.73
CA GLY A 219 -6.63 10.58 7.43
C GLY A 219 -5.58 10.35 8.50
N PRO A 220 -5.38 11.35 9.39
CA PRO A 220 -4.54 11.20 10.58
C PRO A 220 -5.00 10.06 11.48
N GLY A 221 -4.05 9.34 12.06
CA GLY A 221 -4.31 8.29 13.04
C GLY A 221 -4.28 8.82 14.47
N TYR A 222 -4.99 8.12 15.34
CA TYR A 222 -5.07 8.43 16.77
C TYR A 222 -4.86 7.18 17.61
N SER A 223 -3.96 6.29 17.18
CA SER A 223 -3.64 5.04 17.88
C SER A 223 -3.15 5.32 19.29
N LYS A 224 -3.57 4.49 20.24
CA LYS A 224 -3.22 4.59 21.65
C LYS A 224 -2.75 3.24 22.18
N ILE A 225 -1.90 3.28 23.17
CA ILE A 225 -1.60 2.14 24.04
C ILE A 225 -2.38 2.34 25.33
N LEU A 226 -3.09 1.32 25.75
CA LEU A 226 -3.78 1.28 27.04
C LEU A 226 -3.10 0.23 27.91
N LEU A 227 -2.52 0.67 29.03
CA LEU A 227 -2.03 -0.24 30.07
C LEU A 227 -3.15 -0.42 31.11
N GLY A 228 -3.74 -1.62 31.11
CA GLY A 228 -4.75 -1.98 32.10
C GLY A 228 -4.18 -2.14 33.51
N ASP A 229 -5.04 -2.07 34.52
CA ASP A 229 -4.64 -2.22 35.89
C ASP A 229 -3.99 -3.57 36.23
N ASP A 230 -4.24 -4.57 35.38
CA ASP A 230 -3.69 -5.92 35.48
C ASP A 230 -2.21 -6.02 35.05
N VAL A 231 -1.70 -5.05 34.27
CA VAL A 231 -0.32 -5.06 33.74
C VAL A 231 0.46 -3.76 34.02
N VAL A 232 -0.18 -2.73 34.51
CA VAL A 232 0.45 -1.40 34.64
C VAL A 232 1.62 -1.39 35.63
N ASP A 233 1.65 -2.27 36.61
CA ASP A 233 2.77 -2.40 37.53
C ASP A 233 3.97 -3.15 36.94
N GLN A 234 3.81 -3.79 35.80
CA GLN A 234 4.87 -4.40 34.98
C GLN A 234 5.12 -3.61 33.67
N TRP A 235 4.89 -2.31 33.70
CA TRP A 235 5.02 -1.45 32.53
C TRP A 235 6.41 -1.52 31.86
N GLU A 236 7.46 -1.77 32.64
CA GLU A 236 8.84 -1.93 32.14
C GLU A 236 8.96 -3.09 31.15
N ASP A 237 8.22 -4.18 31.33
CA ASP A 237 8.20 -5.33 30.42
C ASP A 237 7.61 -4.98 29.04
N HIS A 238 6.89 -3.86 28.93
CA HIS A 238 6.25 -3.37 27.71
C HIS A 238 6.95 -2.13 27.12
N LEU A 239 8.05 -1.67 27.70
CA LEU A 239 8.71 -0.42 27.32
C LEU A 239 9.18 -0.42 25.87
N ASP A 240 9.84 -1.50 25.42
CA ASP A 240 10.31 -1.64 24.03
C ASP A 240 9.14 -1.61 23.05
N LEU A 241 8.02 -2.26 23.37
CA LEU A 241 6.82 -2.24 22.54
C LEU A 241 6.21 -0.83 22.46
N MET A 242 6.17 -0.11 23.56
CA MET A 242 5.68 1.26 23.62
C MET A 242 6.57 2.19 22.81
N ALA A 243 7.89 2.14 23.02
CA ALA A 243 8.87 2.93 22.30
C ALA A 243 8.78 2.65 20.77
N ASP A 244 8.81 1.38 20.38
CA ASP A 244 8.67 0.96 18.99
C ASP A 244 7.39 1.48 18.33
N SER A 245 6.28 1.41 19.04
CA SER A 245 4.98 1.87 18.55
C SER A 245 4.94 3.40 18.33
N ILE A 246 5.73 4.15 19.08
CA ILE A 246 5.82 5.61 18.96
C ILE A 246 6.80 6.01 17.85
N TYR A 247 8.03 5.47 17.85
CA TYR A 247 9.12 6.06 17.05
C TYR A 247 9.31 5.44 15.66
N LYS A 248 8.80 4.23 15.38
CA LYS A 248 8.92 3.61 14.06
C LYS A 248 8.49 4.58 12.95
N ASN A 249 9.19 4.54 11.81
CA ASN A 249 9.05 5.53 10.73
C ASN A 249 9.20 7.00 11.22
N SER A 250 10.03 7.24 12.23
CA SER A 250 10.25 8.55 12.86
C SER A 250 8.95 9.16 13.41
N GLY A 251 8.04 8.35 13.92
CA GLY A 251 6.76 8.78 14.46
C GLY A 251 5.75 9.33 13.45
N ARG A 252 6.01 9.20 12.12
CA ARG A 252 5.23 9.86 11.07
C ARG A 252 4.10 9.01 10.50
N GLY A 253 3.98 7.76 10.88
CA GLY A 253 2.93 6.87 10.41
C GLY A 253 1.59 7.18 11.08
N CYS A 254 0.48 7.09 10.35
CA CYS A 254 -0.85 7.24 10.93
C CYS A 254 -1.20 6.13 11.94
N ILE A 255 -0.48 5.01 11.91
CA ILE A 255 -0.62 3.90 12.86
C ILE A 255 0.29 4.02 14.08
N ASN A 256 1.21 5.00 14.12
CA ASN A 256 2.06 5.20 15.29
C ASN A 256 1.23 5.57 16.51
N CYS A 257 1.68 5.09 17.67
CA CYS A 257 1.07 5.44 18.92
C CYS A 257 1.21 6.95 19.19
N SER A 258 0.10 7.62 19.44
CA SER A 258 0.04 9.06 19.72
C SER A 258 -0.20 9.36 21.20
N GLY A 259 -0.18 8.36 22.06
CA GLY A 259 -0.27 8.49 23.52
C GLY A 259 -0.40 7.15 24.21
N VAL A 260 0.18 7.07 25.37
CA VAL A 260 0.05 5.93 26.29
C VAL A 260 -0.88 6.36 27.43
N TRP A 261 -1.82 5.50 27.77
CA TRP A 261 -2.76 5.71 28.86
C TRP A 261 -2.51 4.65 29.93
N ALA A 262 -2.20 5.12 31.13
CA ALA A 262 -1.98 4.29 32.29
C ALA A 262 -2.69 4.89 33.51
N SER A 263 -3.16 4.05 34.40
CA SER A 263 -3.82 4.51 35.67
C SER A 263 -2.83 5.01 36.72
N ARG A 264 -1.54 4.63 36.61
CA ARG A 264 -0.43 5.02 37.50
C ARG A 264 0.90 4.88 36.78
N HIS A 265 2.00 5.23 37.39
CA HIS A 265 3.37 5.22 36.80
C HIS A 265 3.52 6.11 35.53
N THR A 266 2.69 7.15 35.40
CA THR A 266 2.67 8.00 34.19
C THR A 266 3.94 8.79 34.02
N ASP A 267 4.57 9.23 35.10
CA ASP A 267 5.81 10.02 35.04
C ASP A 267 6.98 9.11 34.68
N GLU A 268 7.09 7.94 35.30
CA GLU A 268 8.14 6.95 35.04
C GLU A 268 8.07 6.40 33.59
N ILE A 269 6.87 6.20 33.08
CA ILE A 269 6.66 5.75 31.70
C ILE A 269 7.04 6.86 30.69
N ALA A 270 6.91 8.12 31.08
CA ALA A 270 7.21 9.25 30.22
C ALA A 270 8.70 9.63 30.17
N GLU A 271 9.51 9.27 31.21
CA GLU A 271 10.95 9.49 31.29
C GLU A 271 11.73 8.49 30.40
#